data_5775d6fce0d9d6723592660a9e6e074b
#
_entry.id   5775d6fce0d9d6723592660a9e6e074b
#
_cell.length_a   1.000
_cell.length_b   1.000
_cell.length_c   1.000
_cell.angle_alpha   90.00
_cell.angle_beta   90.00
_cell.angle_gamma   90.00
#
_symmetry.space_group_name_H-M   'P 1'
#
loop_
_entity.id
_entity.type
_entity.pdbx_description
1 polymer ?
#
loop_
_entity_poly.entity_id
_entity_poly.type
_entity_poly.pdbx_seq_one_letter_code
_entity_poly.pdbx_strand_id
1 'polypeptide(L)'
;MVRQLSIDQFENEARRIGTPGADMLTPGDTPAKIARARRAAELGAQPVHKAVLTHLLHPHTWEPSSDRRFSLSPNAINELCDAAEHCFKSEETVLRVNGPAKIFGDLHGQFGDLMRLFAEYGAPSTAGDIAYIDYVFLGDYVDRGAYSLETISLLLALKIEHPNAVHLLRGNHEEPDINALFGFRIECVERLGETAGDAVWRRFNDLFEWL
;
A
#
# COMPACT_ATOMS: atom_id res chain seq x y z
N MET A 1 38.24 -2.04 1.65
CA MET A 1 38.35 -3.04 2.73
C MET A 1 37.00 -3.04 3.44
N VAL A 2 36.14 -4.00 3.14
CA VAL A 2 34.83 -4.17 3.80
C VAL A 2 35.08 -5.02 5.05
N ARG A 3 34.84 -4.46 6.24
CA ARG A 3 34.89 -5.23 7.49
C ARG A 3 33.67 -6.14 7.57
N GLN A 4 33.88 -7.43 7.52
CA GLN A 4 32.86 -8.43 7.81
C GLN A 4 32.72 -8.51 9.34
N LEU A 5 31.60 -8.00 9.88
CA LEU A 5 31.27 -8.10 11.30
C LEU A 5 30.74 -9.52 11.58
N SER A 6 31.12 -10.10 12.71
CA SER A 6 30.56 -11.37 13.17
C SER A 6 29.12 -11.15 13.65
N ILE A 7 28.32 -12.22 13.69
CA ILE A 7 26.91 -12.18 14.13
C ILE A 7 26.79 -11.55 15.53
N ASP A 8 27.71 -11.86 16.43
CA ASP A 8 27.74 -11.32 17.79
C ASP A 8 28.03 -9.80 17.85
N GLN A 9 28.83 -9.29 16.90
CA GLN A 9 29.10 -7.86 16.78
C GLN A 9 27.89 -7.10 16.23
N PHE A 10 27.13 -7.73 15.32
CA PHE A 10 25.91 -7.17 14.77
C PHE A 10 24.80 -7.10 15.82
N GLU A 11 24.64 -8.13 16.66
CA GLU A 11 23.68 -8.14 17.78
C GLU A 11 24.01 -7.11 18.84
N ASN A 12 25.29 -6.91 19.15
CA ASN A 12 25.72 -5.89 20.13
C ASN A 12 25.55 -4.45 19.61
N GLU A 13 25.74 -4.24 18.31
CA GLU A 13 25.53 -2.93 17.69
C GLU A 13 24.04 -2.60 17.53
N ALA A 14 23.19 -3.58 17.23
CA ALA A 14 21.73 -3.45 17.19
C ALA A 14 21.15 -3.08 18.57
N ARG A 15 21.68 -3.64 19.65
CA ARG A 15 21.32 -3.27 21.03
C ARG A 15 21.73 -1.83 21.41
N ARG A 16 22.80 -1.31 20.81
CA ARG A 16 23.31 0.05 21.06
C ARG A 16 22.50 1.13 20.35
N ILE A 17 21.85 0.81 19.24
CA ILE A 17 21.13 1.77 18.38
C ILE A 17 19.63 1.87 18.77
N GLY A 18 19.16 1.04 19.73
CA GLY A 18 17.79 1.14 20.24
C GLY A 18 16.70 0.92 19.18
N THR A 19 16.95 0.03 18.20
CA THR A 19 15.95 -0.29 17.17
C THR A 19 14.76 -1.06 17.77
N PRO A 20 13.54 -0.60 17.62
CA PRO A 20 12.34 -1.35 18.02
C PRO A 20 12.29 -2.64 17.21
N GLY A 21 12.45 -3.79 17.85
CA GLY A 21 12.36 -5.10 17.17
C GLY A 21 13.34 -6.16 17.66
N ALA A 22 14.41 -5.81 18.40
CA ALA A 22 15.39 -6.77 18.88
C ALA A 22 14.87 -7.63 20.05
N ASP A 23 13.85 -7.16 20.79
CA ASP A 23 13.31 -7.82 21.99
C ASP A 23 12.24 -8.88 21.71
N MET A 24 11.93 -9.21 20.46
CA MET A 24 10.83 -10.14 20.11
C MET A 24 11.28 -11.56 19.71
N LEU A 25 12.58 -11.86 19.69
CA LEU A 25 13.09 -13.19 19.32
C LEU A 25 13.66 -13.90 20.54
N THR A 26 13.14 -15.09 20.86
CA THR A 26 13.62 -15.95 21.95
C THR A 26 14.40 -17.14 21.40
N PRO A 27 15.39 -17.70 22.16
CA PRO A 27 16.02 -18.95 21.79
C PRO A 27 14.99 -20.07 21.73
N GLY A 28 14.66 -20.54 20.53
CA GLY A 28 13.61 -21.54 20.27
C GLY A 28 12.56 -21.10 19.26
N ASP A 29 12.65 -19.88 18.74
CA ASP A 29 11.74 -19.41 17.68
C ASP A 29 11.95 -20.19 16.39
N THR A 30 10.82 -20.57 15.75
CA THR A 30 10.85 -21.33 14.49
C THR A 30 11.45 -20.51 13.35
N PRO A 31 12.08 -21.16 12.33
CA PRO A 31 12.61 -20.47 11.16
C PRO A 31 11.61 -19.54 10.48
N ALA A 32 10.32 -19.89 10.51
CA ALA A 32 9.22 -19.07 9.98
C ALA A 32 9.00 -17.79 10.79
N LYS A 33 9.10 -17.86 12.13
CA LYS A 33 8.96 -16.70 13.02
C LYS A 33 10.15 -15.74 12.89
N ILE A 34 11.35 -16.30 12.74
CA ILE A 34 12.58 -15.52 12.48
C ILE A 34 12.53 -14.83 11.11
N ALA A 35 12.09 -15.53 10.08
CA ALA A 35 11.93 -14.96 8.74
C ALA A 35 10.88 -13.83 8.73
N ARG A 36 9.78 -14.00 9.47
CA ARG A 36 8.73 -12.98 9.62
C ARG A 36 9.24 -11.74 10.37
N ALA A 37 10.02 -11.92 11.44
CA ALA A 37 10.59 -10.81 12.20
C ALA A 37 11.66 -10.06 11.40
N ARG A 38 12.50 -10.77 10.62
CA ARG A 38 13.45 -10.15 9.68
C ARG A 38 12.74 -9.35 8.61
N ARG A 39 11.69 -9.91 8.00
CA ARG A 39 10.88 -9.22 6.99
C ARG A 39 10.19 -7.98 7.56
N ALA A 40 9.69 -8.04 8.82
CA ALA A 40 9.11 -6.89 9.51
C ALA A 40 10.16 -5.80 9.81
N ALA A 41 11.39 -6.18 10.16
CA ALA A 41 12.49 -5.25 10.39
C ALA A 41 12.99 -4.62 9.08
N GLU A 42 13.02 -5.37 7.98
CA GLU A 42 13.35 -4.87 6.64
C GLU A 42 12.27 -3.90 6.13
N LEU A 43 10.98 -4.18 6.38
CA LEU A 43 9.86 -3.30 6.09
C LEU A 43 9.91 -1.99 6.90
N GLY A 44 10.38 -2.04 8.16
CA GLY A 44 10.58 -0.84 9.00
C GLY A 44 11.76 0.05 8.61
N ALA A 45 12.68 -0.46 7.78
CA ALA A 45 13.84 0.30 7.29
C ALA A 45 13.59 0.96 5.92
N GLN A 46 12.50 0.59 5.22
CA GLN A 46 12.13 1.17 3.92
C GLN A 46 10.97 2.16 4.07
N PRO A 47 10.89 3.20 3.22
CA PRO A 47 9.70 4.03 3.14
C PRO A 47 8.44 3.17 2.93
N VAL A 48 7.35 3.51 3.62
CA VAL A 48 6.13 2.69 3.67
C VAL A 48 5.58 2.33 2.28
N HIS A 49 5.58 3.26 1.34
CA HIS A 49 5.10 3.02 -0.03
C HIS A 49 5.94 1.97 -0.77
N LYS A 50 7.25 1.91 -0.56
CA LYS A 50 8.11 0.88 -1.16
C LYS A 50 7.83 -0.51 -0.59
N ALA A 51 7.55 -0.58 0.70
CA ALA A 51 7.11 -1.81 1.35
C ALA A 51 5.77 -2.29 0.77
N VAL A 52 4.82 -1.37 0.55
CA VAL A 52 3.53 -1.67 -0.09
C VAL A 52 3.72 -2.17 -1.52
N LEU A 53 4.52 -1.46 -2.34
CA LEU A 53 4.81 -1.89 -3.72
C LEU A 53 5.45 -3.27 -3.76
N THR A 54 6.44 -3.52 -2.91
CA THR A 54 7.11 -4.83 -2.82
C THR A 54 6.15 -5.95 -2.42
N HIS A 55 5.11 -5.63 -1.64
CA HIS A 55 4.15 -6.62 -1.16
C HIS A 55 2.95 -6.82 -2.07
N LEU A 56 2.46 -5.78 -2.71
CA LEU A 56 1.19 -5.82 -3.46
C LEU A 56 1.36 -5.83 -4.99
N LEU A 57 2.41 -5.25 -5.55
CA LEU A 57 2.58 -5.17 -7.00
C LEU A 57 3.17 -6.46 -7.57
N HIS A 58 2.33 -7.49 -7.68
CA HIS A 58 2.68 -8.81 -8.20
C HIS A 58 1.73 -9.27 -9.32
N PRO A 59 1.73 -8.61 -10.50
CA PRO A 59 0.76 -8.86 -11.55
C PRO A 59 0.63 -10.31 -12.00
N HIS A 60 1.75 -11.06 -12.02
CA HIS A 60 1.76 -12.44 -12.53
C HIS A 60 1.60 -13.51 -11.45
N THR A 61 1.72 -13.17 -10.17
CA THR A 61 1.80 -14.16 -9.08
C THR A 61 0.88 -13.84 -7.90
N TRP A 62 0.10 -12.76 -8.00
CA TRP A 62 -0.84 -12.44 -6.95
C TRP A 62 -1.98 -13.47 -6.88
N GLU A 63 -2.18 -13.99 -5.69
CA GLU A 63 -3.30 -14.88 -5.37
C GLU A 63 -4.01 -14.40 -4.10
N PRO A 64 -5.34 -14.59 -4.01
CA PRO A 64 -6.09 -14.26 -2.81
C PRO A 64 -5.55 -14.99 -1.59
N SER A 65 -5.28 -14.27 -0.49
CA SER A 65 -4.91 -14.90 0.77
C SER A 65 -6.10 -15.67 1.37
N SER A 66 -5.87 -16.93 1.79
CA SER A 66 -6.91 -17.77 2.39
C SER A 66 -7.45 -17.24 3.71
N ASP A 67 -6.63 -16.47 4.47
CA ASP A 67 -7.00 -15.89 5.76
C ASP A 67 -7.49 -14.45 5.66
N ARG A 68 -7.52 -13.88 4.46
CA ARG A 68 -7.94 -12.49 4.16
C ARG A 68 -7.33 -11.43 5.09
N ARG A 69 -6.21 -11.73 5.74
CA ARG A 69 -5.53 -10.75 6.60
C ARG A 69 -4.86 -9.70 5.74
N PHE A 70 -5.10 -8.45 6.09
CA PHE A 70 -4.35 -7.36 5.51
C PHE A 70 -2.96 -7.25 6.13
N SER A 71 -1.94 -7.05 5.32
CA SER A 71 -0.54 -7.16 5.75
C SER A 71 0.01 -5.90 6.40
N LEU A 72 -0.62 -4.74 6.14
CA LEU A 72 -0.19 -3.48 6.72
C LEU A 72 -0.82 -3.27 8.10
N SER A 73 -0.02 -2.75 9.02
CA SER A 73 -0.54 -2.30 10.31
C SER A 73 -1.32 -0.98 10.15
N PRO A 74 -2.24 -0.64 11.07
CA PRO A 74 -2.92 0.65 11.07
C PRO A 74 -1.96 1.85 11.03
N ASN A 75 -0.82 1.76 11.73
CA ASN A 75 0.19 2.81 11.70
C ASN A 75 0.84 2.97 10.32
N ALA A 76 1.14 1.87 9.64
CA ALA A 76 1.70 1.91 8.29
C ALA A 76 0.68 2.48 7.27
N ILE A 77 -0.61 2.21 7.46
CA ILE A 77 -1.68 2.81 6.64
C ILE A 77 -1.75 4.31 6.87
N ASN A 78 -1.71 4.77 8.13
CA ASN A 78 -1.71 6.20 8.44
C ASN A 78 -0.50 6.91 7.80
N GLU A 79 0.70 6.33 7.93
CA GLU A 79 1.92 6.86 7.30
C GLU A 79 1.80 6.92 5.76
N LEU A 80 1.20 5.90 5.15
CA LEU A 80 0.93 5.88 3.71
C LEU A 80 -0.04 6.99 3.31
N CYS A 81 -1.12 7.19 4.07
CA CYS A 81 -2.09 8.25 3.86
C CYS A 81 -1.46 9.64 4.01
N ASP A 82 -0.62 9.85 5.04
CA ASP A 82 0.07 11.13 5.26
C ASP A 82 1.00 11.48 4.09
N ALA A 83 1.75 10.49 3.59
CA ALA A 83 2.63 10.68 2.45
C ALA A 83 1.86 10.96 1.15
N ALA A 84 0.76 10.26 0.90
CA ALA A 84 -0.09 10.47 -0.28
C ALA A 84 -0.80 11.83 -0.24
N GLU A 85 -1.32 12.22 0.92
CA GLU A 85 -1.97 13.51 1.14
C GLU A 85 -1.01 14.68 0.82
N HIS A 86 0.27 14.52 1.17
CA HIS A 86 1.29 15.51 0.81
C HIS A 86 1.44 15.64 -0.72
N CYS A 87 1.39 14.53 -1.45
CA CYS A 87 1.41 14.55 -2.91
C CYS A 87 0.18 15.29 -3.46
N PHE A 88 -1.03 14.91 -3.04
CA PHE A 88 -2.27 15.52 -3.55
C PHE A 88 -2.38 17.01 -3.23
N LYS A 89 -1.97 17.45 -2.02
CA LYS A 89 -1.96 18.88 -1.65
C LYS A 89 -1.04 19.72 -2.51
N SER A 90 -0.05 19.13 -3.18
CA SER A 90 0.86 19.83 -4.09
C SER A 90 0.37 19.88 -5.53
N GLU A 91 -0.71 19.18 -5.87
CA GLU A 91 -1.27 19.12 -7.21
C GLU A 91 -2.25 20.26 -7.48
N GLU A 92 -2.40 20.60 -8.76
CA GLU A 92 -3.44 21.53 -9.21
C GLU A 92 -4.79 20.81 -9.23
N THR A 93 -5.88 21.54 -8.96
CA THR A 93 -7.26 21.00 -9.01
C THR A 93 -7.60 20.45 -10.42
N VAL A 94 -7.00 20.98 -11.45
CA VAL A 94 -7.17 20.50 -12.84
C VAL A 94 -5.84 19.93 -13.30
N LEU A 95 -5.76 18.60 -13.32
CA LEU A 95 -4.57 17.89 -13.75
C LEU A 95 -4.42 17.93 -15.27
N ARG A 96 -3.20 18.12 -15.74
CA ARG A 96 -2.84 18.03 -17.16
C ARG A 96 -2.04 16.76 -17.39
N VAL A 97 -2.64 15.80 -18.08
CA VAL A 97 -2.02 14.53 -18.42
C VAL A 97 -1.52 14.58 -19.85
N ASN A 98 -0.27 14.23 -20.06
CA ASN A 98 0.31 14.12 -21.39
C ASN A 98 0.16 12.67 -21.89
N GLY A 99 -0.24 12.51 -23.16
CA GLY A 99 -0.28 11.18 -23.76
C GLY A 99 1.12 10.68 -24.17
N PRO A 100 1.32 9.35 -24.22
CA PRO A 100 0.31 8.30 -24.07
C PRO A 100 -0.07 8.04 -22.61
N ALA A 101 -1.35 7.68 -22.36
CA ALA A 101 -1.85 7.36 -21.05
C ALA A 101 -2.72 6.09 -21.06
N LYS A 102 -2.67 5.32 -19.97
CA LYS A 102 -3.62 4.23 -19.68
C LYS A 102 -4.67 4.76 -18.71
N ILE A 103 -5.93 4.53 -19.04
CA ILE A 103 -7.06 5.02 -18.26
C ILE A 103 -7.80 3.81 -17.68
N PHE A 104 -7.97 3.80 -16.36
CA PHE A 104 -8.67 2.77 -15.60
C PHE A 104 -9.94 3.38 -14.99
N GLY A 105 -11.09 2.73 -15.22
CA GLY A 105 -12.36 3.09 -14.58
C GLY A 105 -12.51 2.43 -13.21
N ASP A 106 -13.75 2.15 -12.85
CA ASP A 106 -14.16 1.57 -11.57
C ASP A 106 -13.38 0.31 -11.20
N LEU A 107 -12.74 0.32 -10.05
CA LEU A 107 -11.97 -0.83 -9.53
C LEU A 107 -12.70 -1.59 -8.44
N HIS A 108 -13.42 -0.89 -7.57
CA HIS A 108 -14.29 -1.45 -6.54
C HIS A 108 -13.70 -2.64 -5.79
N GLY A 109 -12.46 -2.53 -5.30
CA GLY A 109 -11.82 -3.60 -4.54
C GLY A 109 -11.59 -4.90 -5.34
N GLN A 110 -11.66 -4.85 -6.68
CA GLN A 110 -11.38 -5.99 -7.57
C GLN A 110 -9.87 -6.10 -7.86
N PHE A 111 -9.09 -6.25 -6.81
CA PHE A 111 -7.63 -6.22 -6.87
C PHE A 111 -7.03 -7.27 -7.82
N GLY A 112 -7.62 -8.47 -7.87
CA GLY A 112 -7.18 -9.52 -8.80
C GLY A 112 -7.37 -9.14 -10.27
N ASP A 113 -8.41 -8.38 -10.59
CA ASP A 113 -8.63 -7.87 -11.95
C ASP A 113 -7.62 -6.77 -12.29
N LEU A 114 -7.32 -5.88 -11.34
CA LEU A 114 -6.26 -4.88 -11.50
C LEU A 114 -4.90 -5.55 -11.77
N MET A 115 -4.56 -6.63 -11.03
CA MET A 115 -3.33 -7.39 -11.28
C MET A 115 -3.32 -8.02 -12.66
N ARG A 116 -4.44 -8.59 -13.12
CA ARG A 116 -4.55 -9.13 -14.49
C ARG A 116 -4.39 -8.07 -15.57
N LEU A 117 -4.98 -6.88 -15.38
CA LEU A 117 -4.79 -5.75 -16.29
C LEU A 117 -3.32 -5.33 -16.35
N PHE A 118 -2.63 -5.26 -15.22
CA PHE A 118 -1.22 -4.94 -15.19
C PHE A 118 -0.34 -6.04 -15.84
N ALA A 119 -0.71 -7.31 -15.69
CA ALA A 119 -0.01 -8.42 -16.33
C ALA A 119 -0.15 -8.39 -17.85
N GLU A 120 -1.36 -8.07 -18.36
CA GLU A 120 -1.70 -8.10 -19.78
C GLU A 120 -1.21 -6.84 -20.52
N TYR A 121 -1.39 -5.67 -19.92
CA TYR A 121 -1.17 -4.39 -20.59
C TYR A 121 0.06 -3.62 -20.09
N GLY A 122 0.84 -4.19 -19.20
CA GLY A 122 2.03 -3.57 -18.59
C GLY A 122 1.74 -2.95 -17.22
N ALA A 123 2.69 -3.13 -16.30
CA ALA A 123 2.61 -2.70 -14.92
C ALA A 123 3.28 -1.33 -14.69
N PRO A 124 2.76 -0.52 -13.76
CA PRO A 124 3.37 0.76 -13.38
C PRO A 124 4.61 0.55 -12.49
N SER A 125 5.68 0.05 -13.06
CA SER A 125 6.95 -0.19 -12.39
C SER A 125 8.12 0.31 -13.22
N THR A 126 9.29 0.48 -12.60
CA THR A 126 10.51 0.89 -13.30
C THR A 126 10.98 -0.15 -14.34
N ALA A 127 10.60 -1.42 -14.16
CA ALA A 127 10.83 -2.48 -15.15
C ALA A 127 9.70 -2.55 -16.20
N GLY A 128 8.59 -1.82 -16.00
CA GLY A 128 7.46 -1.71 -16.89
C GLY A 128 7.50 -0.45 -17.74
N ASP A 129 6.36 0.17 -17.95
CA ASP A 129 6.19 1.27 -18.88
C ASP A 129 5.90 2.65 -18.24
N ILE A 130 5.93 2.75 -16.91
CA ILE A 130 5.68 3.99 -16.16
C ILE A 130 6.62 5.14 -16.56
N ALA A 131 7.77 4.83 -17.16
CA ALA A 131 8.70 5.84 -17.65
C ALA A 131 8.23 6.55 -18.92
N TYR A 132 7.23 5.99 -19.61
CA TYR A 132 6.78 6.45 -20.95
C TYR A 132 5.27 6.64 -21.05
N ILE A 133 4.50 6.08 -20.11
CA ILE A 133 3.03 6.05 -20.14
C ILE A 133 2.50 6.50 -18.79
N ASP A 134 1.62 7.49 -18.78
CA ASP A 134 0.90 7.92 -17.59
C ASP A 134 -0.24 6.94 -17.26
N TYR A 135 -0.54 6.82 -15.98
CA TYR A 135 -1.62 5.99 -15.46
C TYR A 135 -2.68 6.87 -14.80
N VAL A 136 -3.88 6.85 -15.34
CA VAL A 136 -5.02 7.65 -14.87
C VAL A 136 -6.08 6.72 -14.31
N PHE A 137 -6.45 6.90 -13.06
CA PHE A 137 -7.52 6.16 -12.40
C PHE A 137 -8.68 7.10 -12.10
N LEU A 138 -9.88 6.74 -12.57
CA LEU A 138 -11.04 7.65 -12.62
C LEU A 138 -11.87 7.68 -11.33
N GLY A 139 -11.44 6.98 -10.27
CA GLY A 139 -12.19 6.86 -9.03
C GLY A 139 -12.85 5.50 -8.85
N ASP A 140 -13.70 5.41 -7.84
CA ASP A 140 -14.41 4.21 -7.42
C ASP A 140 -13.48 3.02 -7.12
N TYR A 141 -12.51 3.28 -6.24
CA TYR A 141 -11.48 2.33 -5.85
C TYR A 141 -11.97 1.31 -4.85
N VAL A 142 -12.87 1.74 -3.98
CA VAL A 142 -13.36 1.00 -2.82
C VAL A 142 -14.79 0.50 -3.02
N ASP A 143 -15.27 -0.29 -2.05
CA ASP A 143 -16.58 -0.91 -2.01
C ASP A 143 -16.78 -2.12 -2.93
N ARG A 144 -17.84 -2.89 -2.68
CA ARG A 144 -18.35 -4.03 -3.45
C ARG A 144 -17.40 -5.24 -3.50
N GLY A 145 -16.14 -5.02 -3.89
CA GLY A 145 -15.12 -6.06 -3.94
C GLY A 145 -14.57 -6.43 -2.57
N ALA A 146 -13.72 -7.45 -2.54
CA ALA A 146 -13.22 -8.03 -1.29
C ALA A 146 -11.83 -7.51 -0.87
N TYR A 147 -11.23 -6.64 -1.70
CA TYR A 147 -9.82 -6.20 -1.57
C TYR A 147 -9.67 -4.69 -1.77
N SER A 148 -10.59 -3.90 -1.18
CA SER A 148 -10.52 -2.44 -1.25
C SER A 148 -9.27 -1.90 -0.56
N LEU A 149 -8.87 -2.50 0.57
CA LEU A 149 -7.64 -2.12 1.29
C LEU A 149 -6.39 -2.31 0.44
N GLU A 150 -6.26 -3.43 -0.26
CA GLU A 150 -5.15 -3.67 -1.19
C GLU A 150 -5.18 -2.69 -2.36
N THR A 151 -6.36 -2.49 -2.95
CA THR A 151 -6.54 -1.63 -4.12
C THR A 151 -6.11 -0.21 -3.80
N ILE A 152 -6.72 0.41 -2.79
CA ILE A 152 -6.39 1.81 -2.45
C ILE A 152 -4.94 1.94 -1.97
N SER A 153 -4.44 1.01 -1.14
CA SER A 153 -3.07 1.07 -0.65
C SER A 153 -2.04 0.98 -1.76
N LEU A 154 -2.26 0.10 -2.76
CA LEU A 154 -1.38 0.02 -3.93
C LEU A 154 -1.42 1.31 -4.75
N LEU A 155 -2.59 1.88 -5.02
CA LEU A 155 -2.72 3.11 -5.80
C LEU A 155 -2.04 4.30 -5.10
N LEU A 156 -2.19 4.43 -3.78
CA LEU A 156 -1.50 5.46 -3.00
C LEU A 156 0.01 5.27 -3.03
N ALA A 157 0.49 4.04 -2.91
CA ALA A 157 1.92 3.74 -2.99
C ALA A 157 2.50 4.05 -4.38
N LEU A 158 1.77 3.75 -5.44
CA LEU A 158 2.14 4.12 -6.82
C LEU A 158 2.15 5.63 -7.02
N LYS A 159 1.18 6.36 -6.46
CA LYS A 159 1.14 7.81 -6.48
C LYS A 159 2.35 8.45 -5.81
N ILE A 160 2.76 7.95 -4.65
CA ILE A 160 3.92 8.43 -3.92
C ILE A 160 5.22 8.13 -4.68
N GLU A 161 5.34 6.94 -5.27
CA GLU A 161 6.54 6.54 -6.02
C GLU A 161 6.66 7.29 -7.36
N HIS A 162 5.53 7.55 -8.02
CA HIS A 162 5.45 8.13 -9.37
C HIS A 162 4.48 9.31 -9.43
N PRO A 163 4.70 10.39 -8.65
CA PRO A 163 3.71 11.46 -8.49
C PRO A 163 3.33 12.17 -9.79
N ASN A 164 4.21 12.20 -10.78
CA ASN A 164 3.99 12.87 -12.05
C ASN A 164 3.42 11.96 -13.15
N ALA A 165 3.35 10.65 -12.91
CA ALA A 165 2.92 9.66 -13.91
C ALA A 165 1.70 8.84 -13.44
N VAL A 166 1.33 8.92 -12.17
CA VAL A 166 0.13 8.28 -11.62
C VAL A 166 -0.85 9.35 -11.15
N HIS A 167 -2.04 9.35 -11.72
CA HIS A 167 -3.09 10.32 -11.48
C HIS A 167 -4.32 9.62 -10.93
N LEU A 168 -4.77 10.05 -9.75
CA LEU A 168 -5.95 9.51 -9.08
C LEU A 168 -7.03 10.58 -9.01
N LEU A 169 -8.22 10.28 -9.50
CA LEU A 169 -9.40 11.14 -9.41
C LEU A 169 -10.34 10.61 -8.33
N ARG A 170 -11.16 11.47 -7.76
CA ARG A 170 -12.18 11.08 -6.79
C ARG A 170 -13.43 10.59 -7.49
N GLY A 171 -13.85 9.36 -7.20
CA GLY A 171 -15.15 8.82 -7.57
C GLY A 171 -16.22 9.11 -6.51
N ASN A 172 -17.45 8.71 -6.77
CA ASN A 172 -18.54 8.89 -5.80
C ASN A 172 -18.45 7.89 -4.63
N HIS A 173 -17.71 6.80 -4.77
CA HIS A 173 -17.45 5.86 -3.68
C HIS A 173 -16.34 6.31 -2.72
N GLU A 174 -15.56 7.29 -3.06
CA GLU A 174 -14.60 7.95 -2.17
C GLU A 174 -15.30 9.03 -1.29
N GLU A 175 -16.53 8.72 -0.86
CA GLU A 175 -17.38 9.56 -0.01
C GLU A 175 -17.81 8.73 1.22
N PRO A 176 -17.65 9.23 2.47
CA PRO A 176 -17.92 8.45 3.69
C PRO A 176 -19.35 7.93 3.79
N ASP A 177 -20.36 8.70 3.38
CA ASP A 177 -21.75 8.26 3.41
C ASP A 177 -22.03 7.10 2.45
N ILE A 178 -21.27 7.00 1.37
CA ILE A 178 -21.37 5.91 0.39
C ILE A 178 -20.58 4.71 0.88
N ASN A 179 -19.29 4.88 1.16
CA ASN A 179 -18.42 3.75 1.47
C ASN A 179 -18.62 3.14 2.88
N ALA A 180 -19.39 3.81 3.75
CA ALA A 180 -19.89 3.21 4.97
C ALA A 180 -20.94 2.13 4.71
N LEU A 181 -21.71 2.25 3.60
CA LEU A 181 -22.83 1.37 3.28
C LEU A 181 -22.47 0.26 2.30
N PHE A 182 -21.53 0.52 1.37
CA PHE A 182 -21.26 -0.37 0.25
C PHE A 182 -20.08 -1.33 0.44
N GLY A 183 -19.46 -1.34 1.63
CA GLY A 183 -18.56 -2.43 2.03
C GLY A 183 -17.20 -2.02 2.57
N PHE A 184 -16.67 -0.86 2.21
CA PHE A 184 -15.31 -0.50 2.60
C PHE A 184 -15.11 -0.35 4.11
N ARG A 185 -16.06 0.29 4.82
CA ARG A 185 -16.00 0.40 6.28
C ARG A 185 -16.01 -0.97 6.96
N ILE A 186 -16.89 -1.86 6.50
CA ILE A 186 -16.99 -3.20 7.07
C ILE A 186 -15.72 -4.02 6.78
N GLU A 187 -15.14 -3.88 5.59
CA GLU A 187 -13.85 -4.51 5.25
C GLU A 187 -12.75 -4.04 6.20
N CYS A 188 -12.64 -2.73 6.47
CA CYS A 188 -11.66 -2.19 7.40
C CYS A 188 -11.83 -2.78 8.81
N VAL A 189 -13.07 -2.83 9.32
CA VAL A 189 -13.39 -3.36 10.66
C VAL A 189 -13.11 -4.86 10.75
N GLU A 190 -13.53 -5.64 9.77
CA GLU A 190 -13.31 -7.09 9.77
C GLU A 190 -11.83 -7.47 9.70
N ARG A 191 -11.03 -6.71 8.95
CA ARG A 191 -9.64 -7.06 8.67
C ARG A 191 -8.63 -6.47 9.65
N LEU A 192 -8.95 -5.35 10.31
CA LEU A 192 -8.07 -4.63 11.22
C LEU A 192 -8.57 -4.61 12.67
N GLY A 193 -9.80 -5.10 12.92
CA GLY A 193 -10.46 -5.02 14.21
C GLY A 193 -11.30 -3.74 14.38
N GLU A 194 -12.30 -3.78 15.25
CA GLU A 194 -13.35 -2.76 15.36
C GLU A 194 -12.79 -1.34 15.54
N THR A 195 -11.98 -1.13 16.56
CA THR A 195 -11.45 0.21 16.87
C THR A 195 -10.43 0.70 15.83
N ALA A 196 -9.50 -0.17 15.44
CA ALA A 196 -8.46 0.20 14.50
C ALA A 196 -9.00 0.33 13.08
N GLY A 197 -9.92 -0.55 12.68
CA GLY A 197 -10.55 -0.51 11.37
C GLY A 197 -11.41 0.73 11.15
N ASP A 198 -12.19 1.15 12.16
CA ASP A 198 -12.97 2.38 12.07
C ASP A 198 -12.07 3.63 12.00
N ALA A 199 -10.97 3.65 12.74
CA ALA A 199 -10.00 4.74 12.67
C ALA A 199 -9.29 4.81 11.31
N VAL A 200 -8.90 3.67 10.74
CA VAL A 200 -8.30 3.58 9.41
C VAL A 200 -9.29 3.99 8.32
N TRP A 201 -10.55 3.54 8.41
CA TRP A 201 -11.60 3.96 7.49
C TRP A 201 -11.78 5.48 7.48
N ARG A 202 -11.82 6.13 8.65
CA ARG A 202 -11.90 7.60 8.74
C ARG A 202 -10.67 8.25 8.12
N ARG A 203 -9.47 7.74 8.41
CA ARG A 203 -8.23 8.29 7.84
C ARG A 203 -8.20 8.22 6.31
N PHE A 204 -8.70 7.14 5.70
CA PHE A 204 -8.85 7.08 4.26
C PHE A 204 -9.86 8.12 3.73
N ASN A 205 -10.98 8.31 4.42
CA ASN A 205 -11.96 9.32 4.00
C ASN A 205 -11.43 10.75 4.14
N ASP A 206 -10.66 11.06 5.18
CA ASP A 206 -9.95 12.35 5.30
C ASP A 206 -8.99 12.58 4.12
N LEU A 207 -8.31 11.51 3.68
CA LEU A 207 -7.44 11.56 2.50
C LEU A 207 -8.25 11.74 1.21
N PHE A 208 -9.39 11.08 1.06
CA PHE A 208 -10.22 11.14 -0.16
C PHE A 208 -10.75 12.54 -0.45
N GLU A 209 -10.78 13.43 0.53
CA GLU A 209 -11.13 14.84 0.31
C GLU A 209 -10.10 15.58 -0.57
N TRP A 210 -8.90 15.03 -0.71
CA TRP A 210 -7.82 15.62 -1.51
C TRP A 210 -7.69 15.05 -2.93
N LEU A 211 -8.50 14.03 -3.28
CA LEU A 211 -8.56 13.43 -4.61
C LEU A 211 -9.34 14.31 -5.60
#